data_e5cc5dc0aa36d3b29a764d9a3f6e33be
#
_entry.id   e5cc5dc0aa36d3b29a764d9a3f6e33be
#
_cell.length_a   1.000
_cell.length_b   1.000
_cell.length_c   1.000
_cell.angle_alpha   90.00
_cell.angle_beta   90.00
_cell.angle_gamma   90.00
#
_symmetry.space_group_name_H-M   'P 1'
#
loop_
_entity.id
_entity.type
_entity.pdbx_description
1 polymer ?
#
loop_
_entity_poly.entity_id
_entity_poly.type
_entity_poly.pdbx_seq_one_letter_code
_entity_poly.pdbx_strand_id
1 'polypeptide(L)' 'MSEELSFRCEARRRDHGGWMYWIYQEDDPHESSLESYASEHEALLAGFERMEQLKRQHASIKGSR' A
#
# COMPACT_ATOMS: atom_id res chain seq x y z
N MET A 1 3.18 -15.34 -19.81
CA MET A 1 2.72 -14.16 -19.46
C MET A 1 2.49 -14.00 -18.01
N SER A 2 2.93 -12.99 -17.52
CA SER A 2 2.88 -12.73 -16.10
C SER A 2 1.52 -12.22 -15.68
N GLU A 3 1.05 -12.71 -14.56
CA GLU A 3 -0.20 -12.25 -14.01
C GLU A 3 0.02 -11.44 -12.76
N GLU A 4 1.17 -10.87 -12.62
CA GLU A 4 1.48 -10.12 -11.41
C GLU A 4 0.62 -8.90 -11.28
N LEU A 5 0.14 -8.68 -10.07
CA LEU A 5 -0.54 -7.45 -9.76
C LEU A 5 0.48 -6.34 -9.53
N SER A 6 0.14 -5.17 -10.01
CA SER A 6 1.01 -4.03 -9.86
C SER A 6 0.47 -3.16 -8.75
N PHE A 7 1.25 -3.00 -7.70
CA PHE A 7 0.88 -2.14 -6.57
C PHE A 7 1.78 -0.92 -6.57
N ARG A 8 1.21 0.20 -6.17
CA ARG A 8 1.95 1.44 -6.05
C ARG A 8 1.55 2.11 -4.77
N CYS A 9 2.49 2.77 -4.14
CA CYS A 9 2.25 3.44 -2.87
C CYS A 9 2.60 4.91 -2.98
N GLU A 10 1.74 5.76 -2.47
CA GLU A 10 2.00 7.19 -2.41
C GLU A 10 1.77 7.68 -1.01
N ALA A 11 2.56 8.68 -0.60
CA ALA A 11 2.33 9.36 0.66
C ALA A 11 1.62 10.66 0.38
N ARG A 12 0.66 10.99 1.23
CA ARG A 12 -0.08 12.24 1.09
C ARG A 12 -0.22 12.90 2.43
N ARG A 13 -0.23 14.21 2.41
CA ARG A 13 -0.39 14.98 3.62
C ARG A 13 -1.87 15.10 3.96
N ARG A 14 -2.19 14.91 5.23
CA ARG A 14 -3.57 15.03 5.67
C ARG A 14 -3.91 16.48 5.96
N ASP A 15 -5.19 16.80 5.87
CA ASP A 15 -5.64 18.17 6.09
C ASP A 15 -5.37 18.65 7.50
N HIS A 16 -5.45 17.75 8.45
CA HIS A 16 -5.28 18.12 9.85
C HIS A 16 -3.88 17.85 10.37
N GLY A 17 -2.95 17.69 9.45
CA GLY A 17 -1.59 17.40 9.83
C GLY A 17 -1.30 15.92 9.76
N GLY A 18 -0.02 15.59 9.68
CA GLY A 18 0.38 14.21 9.54
C GLY A 18 0.35 13.74 8.11
N TRP A 19 0.73 12.52 7.92
CA TRP A 19 0.85 11.93 6.60
C TRP A 19 0.12 10.62 6.56
N MET A 20 -0.32 10.22 5.39
CA MET A 20 -0.97 8.94 5.18
C MET A 20 -0.42 8.32 3.92
N TYR A 21 -0.62 7.01 3.76
CA TYR A 21 -0.24 6.38 2.52
C TYR A 21 -1.51 5.93 1.79
N TRP A 22 -1.37 5.86 0.48
CA TRP A 22 -2.39 5.28 -0.38
C TRP A 22 -1.74 4.17 -1.17
N ILE A 23 -2.45 3.07 -1.31
CA ILE A 23 -1.98 1.96 -2.12
C ILE A 23 -2.90 1.82 -3.30
N TYR A 24 -2.32 1.77 -4.47
CA TYR A 24 -3.06 1.63 -5.71
C TYR A 24 -2.77 0.27 -6.31
N GLN A 25 -3.79 -0.34 -6.86
CA GLN A 25 -3.65 -1.60 -7.58
C GLN A 25 -4.00 -1.31 -9.02
N GLU A 26 -3.00 -1.38 -9.88
CA GLU A 26 -3.17 -1.14 -11.31
C GLU A 26 -3.89 0.18 -11.56
N ASP A 27 -3.41 1.23 -10.90
CA ASP A 27 -3.89 2.59 -11.05
C ASP A 27 -5.23 2.87 -10.41
N ASP A 28 -5.83 1.89 -9.75
CA ASP A 28 -7.06 2.13 -9.02
C ASP A 28 -6.76 2.20 -7.54
N PRO A 29 -7.39 3.12 -6.81
CA PRO A 29 -7.21 3.16 -5.37
C PRO A 29 -7.68 1.87 -4.74
N HIS A 30 -6.81 1.27 -3.95
CA HIS A 30 -7.12 0.01 -3.30
C HIS A 30 -7.39 0.19 -1.82
N GLU A 31 -6.52 0.89 -1.13
CA GLU A 31 -6.72 1.16 0.28
C GLU A 31 -5.82 2.31 0.71
N SER A 32 -6.13 2.86 1.87
CA SER A 32 -5.32 3.91 2.45
C SER A 32 -5.09 3.59 3.91
N SER A 33 -4.10 4.25 4.50
CA SER A 33 -3.83 4.05 5.91
C SER A 33 -4.94 4.66 6.74
N LEU A 34 -5.24 4.02 7.87
CA LEU A 34 -6.17 4.57 8.82
C LEU A 34 -5.46 5.47 9.82
N GLU A 35 -4.16 5.33 9.93
CA GLU A 35 -3.37 6.07 10.90
C GLU A 35 -2.63 7.19 10.24
N SER A 36 -2.27 8.18 11.05
CA SER A 36 -1.41 9.25 10.59
C SER A 36 0.02 8.96 10.98
N TYR A 37 0.93 9.39 10.12
CA TYR A 37 2.36 9.23 10.38
C TYR A 37 3.00 10.60 10.50
N ALA A 38 4.13 10.65 11.15
CA ALA A 38 4.76 11.93 11.44
C ALA A 38 5.42 12.56 10.20
N SER A 39 5.79 11.74 9.23
CA SER A 39 6.49 12.25 8.08
C SER A 39 6.13 11.44 6.85
N GLU A 40 6.45 12.01 5.70
CA GLU A 40 6.26 11.32 4.44
C GLU A 40 7.02 10.01 4.40
N HIS A 41 8.24 10.03 4.92
CA HIS A 41 9.08 8.86 4.93
C HIS A 41 8.44 7.72 5.72
N GLU A 42 7.91 8.06 6.90
CA GLU A 42 7.28 7.04 7.74
C GLU A 42 6.03 6.47 7.07
N ALA A 43 5.25 7.34 6.43
CA ALA A 43 4.07 6.87 5.73
C ALA A 43 4.44 5.94 4.60
N LEU A 44 5.48 6.27 3.85
CA LEU A 44 5.90 5.42 2.74
C LEU A 44 6.41 4.08 3.24
N LEU A 45 7.17 4.07 4.33
CA LEU A 45 7.64 2.80 4.87
C LEU A 45 6.49 1.92 5.29
N ALA A 46 5.50 2.50 5.96
CA ALA A 46 4.33 1.72 6.37
C ALA A 46 3.57 1.21 5.15
N GLY A 47 3.47 2.05 4.11
CA GLY A 47 2.79 1.63 2.90
C GLY A 47 3.51 0.49 2.20
N PHE A 48 4.83 0.55 2.16
CA PHE A 48 5.60 -0.52 1.54
C PHE A 48 5.43 -1.84 2.29
N GLU A 49 5.39 -1.77 3.62
CA GLU A 49 5.15 -2.97 4.40
C GLU A 49 3.78 -3.55 4.09
N ARG A 50 2.79 -2.68 3.97
CA ARG A 50 1.45 -3.15 3.65
C ARG A 50 1.40 -3.77 2.27
N MET A 51 2.10 -3.16 1.31
CA MET A 51 2.16 -3.72 -0.04
C MET A 51 2.76 -5.12 -0.03
N GLU A 52 3.79 -5.32 0.79
CA GLU A 52 4.40 -6.64 0.91
C GLU A 52 3.39 -7.65 1.42
N GLN A 53 2.60 -7.26 2.40
CA GLN A 53 1.58 -8.15 2.94
C GLN A 53 0.55 -8.48 1.88
N LEU A 54 0.12 -7.49 1.11
CA LEU A 54 -0.87 -7.73 0.07
C LEU A 54 -0.33 -8.67 -0.99
N LYS A 55 0.93 -8.51 -1.35
CA LYS A 55 1.52 -9.39 -2.34
C LYS A 55 1.62 -10.81 -1.82
N ARG A 56 1.98 -10.96 -0.54
CA ARG A 56 2.06 -12.28 0.06
C ARG A 56 0.70 -12.94 0.13
N GLN A 57 -0.32 -12.17 0.49
CA GLN A 57 -1.66 -12.72 0.56
C GLN A 57 -2.12 -13.20 -0.81
N HIS A 58 -1.83 -12.41 -1.82
CA HIS A 58 -2.22 -12.79 -3.18
C HIS A 58 -1.49 -14.05 -3.61
N ALA A 59 -0.18 -14.10 -3.34
CA ALA A 59 0.60 -15.27 -3.72
C ALA A 59 0.14 -16.50 -2.95
N SER A 60 -0.20 -16.31 -1.67
CA SER A 60 -0.64 -17.44 -0.87
C SER A 60 -1.95 -18.01 -1.39
N ILE A 61 -2.85 -17.14 -1.79
CA ILE A 61 -4.12 -17.60 -2.35
C ILE A 61 -3.89 -18.40 -3.63
N LYS A 62 -3.03 -17.88 -4.47
CA LYS A 62 -2.75 -18.57 -5.73
C LYS A 62 -2.01 -19.87 -5.49
N GLY A 63 -1.15 -19.88 -4.48
CA GLY A 63 -0.33 -21.05 -4.24
C GLY A 63 -1.02 -22.17 -3.53
N SER A 64 -2.16 -21.88 -2.92
CA SER A 64 -2.79 -22.94 -2.20
C SER A 64 -3.61 -23.74 -3.14
N ARG A 65 -3.44 -24.30 -3.63
CA ARG A 65 -4.01 -25.10 -4.35
C ARG A 65 -4.25 -25.77 -4.23
#